data_2a326eb69a043ca27beaa370ee6e1ccd
#
_entry.id   2a326eb69a043ca27beaa370ee6e1ccd
#
_cell.length_a   1.000
_cell.length_b   1.000
_cell.length_c   1.000
_cell.angle_alpha   90.00
_cell.angle_beta   90.00
_cell.angle_gamma   90.00
#
_symmetry.space_group_name_H-M   'P 1'
#
loop_
_entity.id
_entity.type
_entity.pdbx_description
1 polymer ?
#
loop_
_entity_poly.entity_id
_entity_poly.type
_entity_poly.pdbx_seq_one_letter_code
_entity_poly.pdbx_strand_id
1 'polypeptide(L)'
;MYTRNLLWLVSLVSAAPLYAADVPANTLLAPQQVFRYNNHSDPGTLDPQKVEENTAAQIVLDLFEGLVWMDGEGKVQPAQAERWDVSDGGKRYTFHLRKGLRWSDGQPLTAQDFVLGWQRAVDPQTASPFAGYLAQAHIQNAAAIVAGKAKVSSLGVKATDDRTLEVTLEQPAPWFTAMLAWPTLFPVPHHVVEKYGDSWSKPEHMVYNGAFVLDKWVVNEKITARKNPNYRDAQHTVLQQVEYLALDNSVTGYNRYRAGEVDLTWVPAQQIPAIEKSLPGELRIIPRLNSEYYNFNIQKPPFDDVRVRRALYLTVDRPLIAQKILGLRTPAMTLTPPEVEGFRAPTFGELQQPMSERVAAAKALLKQAGYDASHPLRFELFYNKYDLHEKTAIALSSEWKKWLGAQVTLRTMEWKTYLDARRSGDFMLSRQSWDATYNDASTFLNTLKSDSEENVGHWKNAQYDALLNQAAQTTDATTRNALYQQAEVIINQQAPLIPVYYQPLIKLLKPYVGGFPLHNPQDYVYSKELYIKAH
;
A
#
# COMPACT_ATOMS: atom_id res chain seq x y z
N MET A 1 74.66 13.18 23.72
CA MET A 1 73.31 12.82 24.32
C MET A 1 72.27 13.74 23.74
N TYR A 2 71.50 13.25 22.74
CA TYR A 2 70.38 13.99 22.16
C TYR A 2 69.08 13.26 22.50
N THR A 3 68.28 13.88 23.35
CA THR A 3 66.93 13.41 23.70
C THR A 3 65.94 13.92 22.66
N ARG A 4 65.34 13.01 21.87
CA ARG A 4 64.24 13.30 20.94
C ARG A 4 62.89 13.24 21.69
N ASN A 5 62.24 14.39 21.89
CA ASN A 5 60.87 14.47 22.33
C ASN A 5 59.92 14.06 21.21
N LEU A 6 59.20 12.96 21.38
CA LEU A 6 58.11 12.52 20.48
C LEU A 6 56.81 13.17 20.95
N LEU A 7 56.34 14.16 20.20
CA LEU A 7 55.00 14.71 20.36
C LEU A 7 53.98 13.72 19.76
N TRP A 8 53.13 13.15 20.61
CA TRP A 8 51.95 12.41 20.18
C TRP A 8 50.83 13.41 19.83
N LEU A 9 50.50 13.54 18.52
CA LEU A 9 49.25 14.19 18.07
C LEU A 9 48.10 13.22 18.33
N VAL A 10 47.27 13.51 19.34
CA VAL A 10 45.99 12.86 19.53
C VAL A 10 45.00 13.50 18.54
N SER A 11 44.74 12.83 17.44
CA SER A 11 43.65 13.20 16.52
C SER A 11 42.30 12.89 17.22
N LEU A 12 41.63 13.92 17.70
CA LEU A 12 40.20 13.82 18.07
C LEU A 12 39.42 13.57 16.78
N VAL A 13 39.08 12.31 16.52
CA VAL A 13 38.03 11.96 15.58
C VAL A 13 36.73 12.33 16.26
N SER A 14 36.14 13.46 15.89
CA SER A 14 34.77 13.79 16.23
C SER A 14 33.87 12.79 15.51
N ALA A 15 33.34 11.80 16.25
CA ALA A 15 32.28 10.93 15.75
C ALA A 15 31.07 11.82 15.43
N ALA A 16 30.77 12.01 14.15
CA ALA A 16 29.51 12.61 13.76
C ALA A 16 28.37 11.74 14.32
N PRO A 17 27.33 12.33 14.90
CA PRO A 17 26.19 11.55 15.36
C PRO A 17 25.52 10.87 14.17
N LEU A 18 25.42 9.55 14.20
CA LEU A 18 24.60 8.75 13.29
C LEU A 18 23.16 8.97 13.68
N TYR A 19 22.42 9.75 12.92
CA TYR A 19 20.96 9.90 13.08
C TYR A 19 20.24 8.77 12.34
N ALA A 20 19.10 8.27 12.85
CA ALA A 20 18.21 7.39 12.09
C ALA A 20 17.58 8.17 10.93
N ALA A 21 17.17 9.41 11.18
CA ALA A 21 16.95 10.38 10.13
C ALA A 21 18.28 10.69 9.44
N ASP A 22 18.35 10.48 8.13
CA ASP A 22 19.53 10.86 7.32
C ASP A 22 19.60 12.38 7.19
N VAL A 23 20.03 13.04 8.28
CA VAL A 23 20.18 14.48 8.34
C VAL A 23 21.45 14.87 7.64
N PRO A 24 21.41 15.55 6.47
CA PRO A 24 22.62 15.96 5.76
C PRO A 24 23.54 16.79 6.63
N ALA A 25 24.85 16.60 6.48
CA ALA A 25 25.86 17.37 7.21
C ALA A 25 25.61 18.88 7.01
N ASN A 26 25.78 19.66 8.08
CA ASN A 26 25.55 21.12 8.12
C ASN A 26 24.07 21.55 8.00
N THR A 27 23.10 20.65 8.09
CA THR A 27 21.68 21.04 8.19
C THR A 27 21.43 21.73 9.54
N LEU A 28 21.00 22.98 9.50
CA LEU A 28 20.53 23.66 10.71
C LEU A 28 19.11 23.16 11.05
N LEU A 29 18.98 22.58 12.23
CA LEU A 29 17.70 22.09 12.73
C LEU A 29 16.94 23.20 13.49
N ALA A 30 15.62 23.18 13.38
CA ALA A 30 14.76 24.05 14.18
C ALA A 30 14.88 23.68 15.68
N PRO A 31 14.77 24.66 16.60
CA PRO A 31 14.80 24.37 18.04
C PRO A 31 13.64 23.48 18.48
N GLN A 32 12.50 23.60 17.81
CA GLN A 32 11.33 22.77 18.06
C GLN A 32 11.22 21.69 16.97
N GLN A 33 11.42 20.44 17.35
CA GLN A 33 11.31 19.29 16.47
C GLN A 33 9.90 18.69 16.60
N VAL A 34 8.91 19.41 16.05
CA VAL A 34 7.49 19.03 16.04
C VAL A 34 7.00 18.92 14.61
N PHE A 35 6.46 17.77 14.24
CA PHE A 35 5.84 17.55 12.94
C PHE A 35 4.32 17.49 13.08
N ARG A 36 3.61 18.27 12.26
CA ARG A 36 2.15 18.42 12.27
C ARG A 36 1.55 17.82 11.01
N TYR A 37 0.90 16.70 11.19
CA TYR A 37 0.35 15.89 10.11
C TYR A 37 -1.17 16.04 10.03
N ASN A 38 -1.73 16.42 8.86
CA ASN A 38 -3.16 16.28 8.62
C ASN A 38 -3.50 14.81 8.38
N ASN A 39 -3.98 14.12 9.41
CA ASN A 39 -4.33 12.70 9.40
C ASN A 39 -5.71 12.41 8.79
N HIS A 40 -6.39 13.40 8.23
CA HIS A 40 -7.71 13.28 7.64
C HIS A 40 -8.83 13.08 8.69
N SER A 41 -8.81 11.97 9.39
CA SER A 41 -9.83 11.61 10.38
C SER A 41 -9.19 11.10 11.67
N ASP A 42 -9.99 11.09 12.69
CA ASP A 42 -9.66 10.41 13.95
C ASP A 42 -9.63 8.90 13.73
N PRO A 43 -8.66 8.15 14.29
CA PRO A 43 -8.62 6.70 14.12
C PRO A 43 -9.74 6.02 14.91
N GLY A 44 -10.30 4.94 14.36
CA GLY A 44 -11.27 4.10 15.05
C GLY A 44 -10.65 3.31 16.21
N THR A 45 -9.37 2.96 16.07
CA THR A 45 -8.59 2.22 17.08
C THR A 45 -7.10 2.41 16.86
N LEU A 46 -6.30 2.20 17.92
CA LEU A 46 -4.84 2.10 17.84
C LEU A 46 -4.33 0.68 18.16
N ASP A 47 -5.23 -0.32 18.29
CA ASP A 47 -4.87 -1.74 18.39
C ASP A 47 -4.34 -2.23 17.03
N PRO A 48 -3.06 -2.62 16.92
CA PRO A 48 -2.45 -3.02 15.64
C PRO A 48 -3.22 -4.12 14.90
N GLN A 49 -3.85 -5.07 15.62
CA GLN A 49 -4.61 -6.15 15.03
C GLN A 49 -6.03 -5.74 14.61
N LYS A 50 -6.50 -4.57 15.00
CA LYS A 50 -7.86 -4.05 14.69
C LYS A 50 -7.85 -2.83 13.76
N VAL A 51 -6.67 -2.35 13.40
CA VAL A 51 -6.53 -1.24 12.43
C VAL A 51 -7.06 -1.66 11.06
N GLU A 52 -7.96 -0.87 10.49
CA GLU A 52 -8.55 -1.10 9.18
C GLU A 52 -8.21 0.03 8.20
N GLU A 53 -8.21 1.27 8.67
CA GLU A 53 -8.00 2.46 7.84
C GLU A 53 -6.54 2.97 7.86
N ASN A 54 -6.10 3.54 6.75
CA ASN A 54 -4.75 4.10 6.62
C ASN A 54 -4.45 5.22 7.64
N THR A 55 -5.47 5.95 8.08
CA THR A 55 -5.35 7.01 9.08
C THR A 55 -4.96 6.48 10.46
N ALA A 56 -5.49 5.33 10.86
CA ALA A 56 -5.05 4.64 12.08
C ALA A 56 -3.69 3.97 11.88
N ALA A 57 -3.47 3.31 10.73
CA ALA A 57 -2.21 2.67 10.41
C ALA A 57 -1.03 3.64 10.48
N GLN A 58 -1.18 4.88 9.96
CA GLN A 58 -0.15 5.91 10.01
C GLN A 58 0.31 6.23 11.44
N ILE A 59 -0.64 6.32 12.39
CA ILE A 59 -0.32 6.58 13.80
C ILE A 59 0.34 5.34 14.42
N VAL A 60 -0.18 4.14 14.12
CA VAL A 60 0.34 2.88 14.65
C VAL A 60 1.77 2.60 14.17
N LEU A 61 2.16 3.00 12.95
CA LEU A 61 3.54 2.91 12.46
C LEU A 61 4.54 3.72 13.30
N ASP A 62 4.10 4.75 13.98
CA ASP A 62 4.94 5.56 14.88
C ASP A 62 4.93 5.03 16.33
N LEU A 63 3.79 4.46 16.78
CA LEU A 63 3.62 3.94 18.13
C LEU A 63 4.16 2.51 18.29
N PHE A 64 4.18 1.73 17.22
CA PHE A 64 4.65 0.34 17.22
C PHE A 64 5.64 0.10 16.09
N GLU A 65 6.45 -0.94 16.24
CA GLU A 65 7.38 -1.38 15.20
C GLU A 65 7.34 -2.91 15.08
N GLY A 66 7.25 -3.42 13.84
CA GLY A 66 7.24 -4.84 13.52
C GLY A 66 8.62 -5.47 13.45
N LEU A 67 8.70 -6.68 12.89
CA LEU A 67 9.97 -7.36 12.61
C LEU A 67 10.82 -6.59 11.61
N VAL A 68 10.17 -5.96 10.65
CA VAL A 68 10.76 -5.16 9.57
C VAL A 68 10.02 -3.83 9.43
N TRP A 69 10.61 -2.90 8.68
CA TRP A 69 9.98 -1.65 8.26
C TRP A 69 10.26 -1.40 6.77
N MET A 70 9.60 -0.42 6.13
CA MET A 70 9.83 -0.01 4.75
C MET A 70 10.59 1.30 4.70
N ASP A 71 11.71 1.35 3.98
CA ASP A 71 12.46 2.60 3.78
C ASP A 71 11.75 3.58 2.82
N GLY A 72 12.39 4.73 2.57
CA GLY A 72 11.86 5.77 1.70
C GLY A 72 11.66 5.36 0.24
N GLU A 73 12.21 4.23 -0.17
CA GLU A 73 12.05 3.63 -1.50
C GLU A 73 11.05 2.45 -1.49
N GLY A 74 10.43 2.15 -0.36
CA GLY A 74 9.51 1.01 -0.19
C GLY A 74 10.20 -0.34 -0.09
N LYS A 75 11.49 -0.39 0.25
CA LYS A 75 12.25 -1.64 0.43
C LYS A 75 12.21 -2.10 1.88
N VAL A 76 12.13 -3.41 2.06
CA VAL A 76 12.13 -4.05 3.38
C VAL A 76 13.48 -3.86 4.07
N GLN A 77 13.45 -3.35 5.29
CA GLN A 77 14.61 -3.14 6.15
C GLN A 77 14.44 -3.85 7.49
N PRO A 78 15.52 -4.34 8.13
CA PRO A 78 15.46 -4.91 9.47
C PRO A 78 15.01 -3.88 10.52
N ALA A 79 14.02 -4.27 11.37
CA ALA A 79 13.50 -3.45 12.47
C ALA A 79 13.74 -4.10 13.84
N GLN A 80 12.72 -4.68 14.48
CA GLN A 80 12.90 -5.43 15.74
C GLN A 80 13.71 -6.72 15.48
N ALA A 81 13.58 -7.35 14.30
CA ALA A 81 14.51 -8.36 13.85
C ALA A 81 15.80 -7.70 13.35
N GLU A 82 16.96 -8.20 13.77
CA GLU A 82 18.25 -7.77 13.20
C GLU A 82 18.56 -8.48 11.87
N ARG A 83 18.04 -9.69 11.69
CA ARG A 83 18.16 -10.53 10.49
C ARG A 83 17.14 -11.66 10.52
N TRP A 84 17.00 -12.34 9.39
CA TRP A 84 16.22 -13.59 9.30
C TRP A 84 16.88 -14.58 8.35
N ASP A 85 16.64 -15.87 8.60
CA ASP A 85 17.07 -16.97 7.75
C ASP A 85 15.85 -17.59 7.08
N VAL A 86 16.01 -18.00 5.81
CA VAL A 86 14.96 -18.68 5.03
C VAL A 86 15.43 -20.08 4.68
N SER A 87 14.62 -21.08 4.95
CA SER A 87 14.93 -22.49 4.72
C SER A 87 13.70 -23.25 4.20
N ASP A 88 13.81 -24.57 4.01
CA ASP A 88 12.73 -25.43 3.55
C ASP A 88 12.06 -24.91 2.27
N GLY A 89 12.87 -24.52 1.29
CA GLY A 89 12.38 -24.04 0.00
C GLY A 89 11.51 -22.78 0.08
N GLY A 90 11.75 -21.90 1.06
CA GLY A 90 10.99 -20.66 1.26
C GLY A 90 9.76 -20.82 2.16
N LYS A 91 9.61 -21.96 2.85
CA LYS A 91 8.48 -22.21 3.76
C LYS A 91 8.79 -22.00 5.23
N ARG A 92 10.04 -21.86 5.62
CA ARG A 92 10.44 -21.63 7.01
C ARG A 92 11.27 -20.36 7.11
N TYR A 93 10.85 -19.46 7.99
CA TYR A 93 11.54 -18.23 8.32
C TYR A 93 11.93 -18.26 9.80
N THR A 94 13.19 -17.92 10.10
CA THR A 94 13.69 -17.78 11.49
C THR A 94 14.16 -16.35 11.67
N PHE A 95 13.41 -15.56 12.43
CA PHE A 95 13.74 -14.17 12.74
C PHE A 95 14.53 -14.09 14.03
N HIS A 96 15.63 -13.35 14.01
CA HIS A 96 16.49 -13.10 15.18
C HIS A 96 16.24 -11.67 15.66
N LEU A 97 15.64 -11.53 16.83
CA LEU A 97 15.35 -10.24 17.43
C LEU A 97 16.65 -9.59 17.97
N ARG A 98 16.71 -8.28 17.89
CA ARG A 98 17.81 -7.48 18.47
C ARG A 98 17.89 -7.71 19.96
N LYS A 99 19.09 -7.51 20.54
CA LYS A 99 19.31 -7.56 22.00
C LYS A 99 18.73 -6.33 22.67
N GLY A 100 18.18 -6.50 23.86
CA GLY A 100 17.79 -5.39 24.74
C GLY A 100 16.55 -4.63 24.30
N LEU A 101 15.69 -5.24 23.47
CA LEU A 101 14.40 -4.66 23.08
C LEU A 101 13.50 -4.48 24.31
N ARG A 102 12.79 -3.34 24.35
CA ARG A 102 11.91 -2.97 25.47
C ARG A 102 10.63 -2.33 24.98
N TRP A 103 9.61 -2.51 25.76
CA TRP A 103 8.40 -1.72 25.72
C TRP A 103 8.62 -0.35 26.37
N SER A 104 7.72 0.61 26.15
CA SER A 104 7.82 1.98 26.68
C SER A 104 7.78 2.06 28.20
N ASP A 105 7.25 1.05 28.88
CA ASP A 105 7.25 0.90 30.34
C ASP A 105 8.56 0.27 30.88
N GLY A 106 9.49 -0.07 29.98
CA GLY A 106 10.78 -0.66 30.33
C GLY A 106 10.79 -2.20 30.40
N GLN A 107 9.64 -2.86 30.29
CA GLN A 107 9.58 -4.33 30.27
C GLN A 107 10.24 -4.88 28.99
N PRO A 108 10.87 -6.08 29.06
CA PRO A 108 11.46 -6.71 27.89
C PRO A 108 10.40 -6.97 26.80
N LEU A 109 10.77 -6.73 25.53
CA LEU A 109 10.03 -7.20 24.37
C LEU A 109 10.68 -8.49 23.87
N THR A 110 9.89 -9.54 23.70
CA THR A 110 10.35 -10.88 23.34
C THR A 110 9.64 -11.43 22.11
N ALA A 111 10.11 -12.57 21.60
CA ALA A 111 9.46 -13.28 20.50
C ALA A 111 8.01 -13.71 20.84
N GLN A 112 7.70 -13.91 22.13
CA GLN A 112 6.35 -14.26 22.58
C GLN A 112 5.34 -13.13 22.34
N ASP A 113 5.76 -11.86 22.36
CA ASP A 113 4.90 -10.71 22.05
C ASP A 113 4.42 -10.75 20.59
N PHE A 114 5.28 -11.21 19.67
CA PHE A 114 4.91 -11.43 18.26
C PHE A 114 3.97 -12.62 18.12
N VAL A 115 4.24 -13.75 18.78
CA VAL A 115 3.37 -14.93 18.76
C VAL A 115 1.95 -14.53 19.20
N LEU A 116 1.83 -13.80 20.31
CA LEU A 116 0.55 -13.34 20.82
C LEU A 116 -0.15 -12.40 19.82
N GLY A 117 0.56 -11.40 19.26
CA GLY A 117 0.01 -10.47 18.28
C GLY A 117 -0.57 -11.20 17.07
N TRP A 118 0.17 -12.16 16.51
CA TRP A 118 -0.26 -12.92 15.34
C TRP A 118 -1.40 -13.89 15.64
N GLN A 119 -1.38 -14.51 16.81
CA GLN A 119 -2.50 -15.34 17.29
C GLN A 119 -3.78 -14.50 17.45
N ARG A 120 -3.69 -13.30 18.03
CA ARG A 120 -4.82 -12.37 18.12
C ARG A 120 -5.35 -11.98 16.74
N ALA A 121 -4.48 -11.76 15.76
CA ALA A 121 -4.89 -11.38 14.41
C ALA A 121 -5.78 -12.42 13.73
N VAL A 122 -5.57 -13.72 13.96
CA VAL A 122 -6.37 -14.81 13.37
C VAL A 122 -7.48 -15.32 14.30
N ASP A 123 -7.50 -14.91 15.56
CA ASP A 123 -8.52 -15.34 16.51
C ASP A 123 -9.88 -14.70 16.17
N PRO A 124 -10.93 -15.51 15.88
CA PRO A 124 -12.26 -14.97 15.63
C PRO A 124 -12.81 -14.08 16.75
N GLN A 125 -12.36 -14.29 18.00
CA GLN A 125 -12.78 -13.46 19.14
C GLN A 125 -12.20 -12.05 19.07
N THR A 126 -11.01 -11.88 18.50
CA THR A 126 -10.42 -10.55 18.26
C THR A 126 -11.20 -9.76 17.22
N ALA A 127 -11.86 -10.44 16.27
CA ALA A 127 -12.58 -9.84 15.16
C ALA A 127 -11.71 -8.88 14.34
N SER A 128 -10.46 -9.30 14.04
CA SER A 128 -9.56 -8.51 13.20
C SER A 128 -10.11 -8.37 11.79
N PRO A 129 -10.21 -7.14 11.23
CA PRO A 129 -10.62 -6.94 9.83
C PRO A 129 -9.59 -7.53 8.84
N PHE A 130 -8.33 -7.73 9.29
CA PHE A 130 -7.26 -8.32 8.51
C PHE A 130 -6.91 -9.77 8.93
N ALA A 131 -7.86 -10.52 9.53
CA ALA A 131 -7.62 -11.92 9.88
C ALA A 131 -7.14 -12.76 8.68
N GLY A 132 -7.70 -12.52 7.48
CA GLY A 132 -7.31 -13.17 6.24
C GLY A 132 -5.90 -12.83 5.74
N TYR A 133 -5.27 -11.77 6.25
CA TYR A 133 -3.94 -11.33 5.81
C TYR A 133 -2.85 -12.38 6.09
N LEU A 134 -2.94 -13.07 7.24
CA LEU A 134 -2.03 -14.17 7.58
C LEU A 134 -2.24 -15.40 6.68
N ALA A 135 -3.47 -15.63 6.22
CA ALA A 135 -3.77 -16.68 5.24
C ALA A 135 -3.20 -16.33 3.85
N GLN A 136 -3.24 -15.06 3.42
CA GLN A 136 -2.59 -14.60 2.19
C GLN A 136 -1.06 -14.72 2.25
N ALA A 137 -0.49 -14.62 3.45
CA ALA A 137 0.93 -14.90 3.72
C ALA A 137 1.24 -16.40 3.75
N HIS A 138 0.25 -17.26 3.59
CA HIS A 138 0.35 -18.72 3.68
C HIS A 138 0.89 -19.24 5.01
N ILE A 139 0.70 -18.49 6.12
CA ILE A 139 1.12 -18.97 7.45
C ILE A 139 0.30 -20.21 7.79
N GLN A 140 1.00 -21.27 8.19
CA GLN A 140 0.41 -22.58 8.47
C GLN A 140 -0.79 -22.48 9.41
N ASN A 141 -1.90 -23.11 9.04
CA ASN A 141 -3.19 -23.12 9.73
C ASN A 141 -3.93 -21.77 9.81
N ALA A 142 -3.39 -20.65 9.30
CA ALA A 142 -4.06 -19.35 9.40
C ALA A 142 -5.47 -19.38 8.81
N ALA A 143 -5.64 -19.87 7.58
CA ALA A 143 -6.95 -19.99 6.94
C ALA A 143 -7.93 -20.90 7.71
N ALA A 144 -7.43 -22.01 8.25
CA ALA A 144 -8.25 -22.95 9.02
C ALA A 144 -8.71 -22.35 10.36
N ILE A 145 -7.85 -21.55 11.01
CA ILE A 145 -8.19 -20.86 12.27
C ILE A 145 -9.25 -19.79 12.02
N VAL A 146 -9.06 -18.94 11.01
CA VAL A 146 -10.03 -17.89 10.62
C VAL A 146 -11.38 -18.50 10.28
N ALA A 147 -11.41 -19.67 9.62
CA ALA A 147 -12.62 -20.43 9.33
C ALA A 147 -13.21 -21.18 10.55
N GLY A 148 -12.63 -21.07 11.74
CA GLY A 148 -13.07 -21.78 12.95
C GLY A 148 -12.82 -23.30 12.94
N LYS A 149 -11.96 -23.80 12.04
CA LYS A 149 -11.67 -25.23 11.85
C LYS A 149 -10.41 -25.71 12.57
N ALA A 150 -9.61 -24.80 13.12
CA ALA A 150 -8.40 -25.12 13.86
C ALA A 150 -8.27 -24.23 15.12
N LYS A 151 -7.47 -24.67 16.09
CA LYS A 151 -7.21 -23.90 17.30
C LYS A 151 -6.22 -22.77 17.01
N VAL A 152 -6.37 -21.60 17.64
CA VAL A 152 -5.46 -20.45 17.53
C VAL A 152 -4.01 -20.85 17.84
N SER A 153 -3.79 -21.70 18.85
CA SER A 153 -2.47 -22.20 19.24
C SER A 153 -1.77 -23.09 18.19
N SER A 154 -2.48 -23.49 17.13
CA SER A 154 -1.90 -24.27 16.03
C SER A 154 -1.34 -23.40 14.90
N LEU A 155 -1.41 -22.07 15.02
CA LEU A 155 -0.82 -21.13 14.04
C LEU A 155 0.68 -21.43 13.87
N GLY A 156 1.16 -21.44 12.63
CA GLY A 156 2.54 -21.72 12.27
C GLY A 156 3.54 -20.64 12.71
N VAL A 157 3.44 -20.18 13.96
CA VAL A 157 4.36 -19.20 14.57
C VAL A 157 4.70 -19.65 15.99
N LYS A 158 5.98 -19.61 16.36
CA LYS A 158 6.42 -19.95 17.72
C LYS A 158 7.68 -19.18 18.12
N ALA A 159 7.77 -18.83 19.39
CA ALA A 159 9.00 -18.41 20.02
C ALA A 159 9.79 -19.66 20.46
N THR A 160 11.01 -19.83 19.95
CA THR A 160 11.90 -20.91 20.36
C THR A 160 12.75 -20.50 21.57
N ASP A 161 12.97 -19.22 21.72
CA ASP A 161 13.52 -18.54 22.88
C ASP A 161 13.05 -17.07 22.88
N ASP A 162 13.50 -16.24 23.84
CA ASP A 162 13.07 -14.83 23.96
C ASP A 162 13.37 -13.98 22.72
N ARG A 163 14.30 -14.41 21.86
CA ARG A 163 14.80 -13.62 20.72
C ARG A 163 14.69 -14.33 19.39
N THR A 164 14.13 -15.50 19.34
CA THR A 164 14.03 -16.29 18.11
C THR A 164 12.58 -16.62 17.83
N LEU A 165 12.06 -16.06 16.73
CA LEU A 165 10.71 -16.31 16.21
C LEU A 165 10.81 -17.19 14.97
N GLU A 166 10.19 -18.36 15.01
CA GLU A 166 10.11 -19.28 13.89
C GLU A 166 8.72 -19.24 13.29
N VAL A 167 8.65 -19.10 11.95
CA VAL A 167 7.41 -19.05 11.17
C VAL A 167 7.43 -20.14 10.11
N THR A 168 6.34 -20.90 10.03
CA THR A 168 6.14 -21.94 9.02
C THR A 168 5.01 -21.54 8.08
N LEU A 169 5.28 -21.60 6.79
CA LEU A 169 4.31 -21.39 5.71
C LEU A 169 3.87 -22.72 5.10
N GLU A 170 2.62 -22.81 4.65
CA GLU A 170 2.09 -23.98 3.93
C GLU A 170 2.71 -24.11 2.55
N GLN A 171 3.00 -22.98 1.91
CA GLN A 171 3.70 -22.87 0.63
C GLN A 171 4.60 -21.62 0.61
N PRO A 172 5.60 -21.55 -0.27
CA PRO A 172 6.47 -20.39 -0.38
C PRO A 172 5.65 -19.12 -0.69
N ALA A 173 6.04 -18.01 -0.05
CA ALA A 173 5.47 -16.69 -0.30
C ALA A 173 6.63 -15.67 -0.36
N PRO A 174 7.22 -15.42 -1.53
CA PRO A 174 8.36 -14.52 -1.67
C PRO A 174 8.08 -13.09 -1.17
N TRP A 175 6.81 -12.68 -1.15
CA TRP A 175 6.32 -11.40 -0.64
C TRP A 175 6.12 -11.37 0.88
N PHE A 176 6.30 -12.49 1.59
CA PHE A 176 6.01 -12.61 3.02
C PHE A 176 6.72 -11.54 3.87
N THR A 177 8.01 -11.31 3.61
CA THR A 177 8.77 -10.30 4.37
C THR A 177 8.22 -8.89 4.17
N ALA A 178 7.72 -8.54 3.00
CA ALA A 178 7.09 -7.25 2.74
C ALA A 178 5.77 -7.08 3.52
N MET A 179 5.01 -8.18 3.72
CA MET A 179 3.78 -8.15 4.50
C MET A 179 4.01 -7.86 5.99
N LEU A 180 5.21 -8.15 6.52
CA LEU A 180 5.54 -7.96 7.94
C LEU A 180 5.62 -6.48 8.37
N ALA A 181 5.64 -5.55 7.43
CA ALA A 181 5.63 -4.12 7.72
C ALA A 181 4.21 -3.56 8.02
N TRP A 182 3.17 -4.36 7.82
CA TRP A 182 1.79 -3.95 8.10
C TRP A 182 1.42 -4.16 9.57
N PRO A 183 0.71 -3.22 10.21
CA PRO A 183 0.39 -3.24 11.65
C PRO A 183 -0.19 -4.54 12.20
N THR A 184 -1.03 -5.25 11.45
CA THR A 184 -1.62 -6.53 11.88
C THR A 184 -0.60 -7.56 12.35
N LEU A 185 0.64 -7.50 11.82
CA LEU A 185 1.76 -8.40 12.17
C LEU A 185 2.74 -7.79 13.21
N PHE A 186 2.34 -6.69 13.86
CA PHE A 186 3.14 -6.11 14.94
C PHE A 186 2.95 -6.86 16.26
N PRO A 187 3.93 -6.78 17.18
CA PRO A 187 3.83 -7.42 18.49
C PRO A 187 2.83 -6.68 19.38
N VAL A 188 2.33 -7.36 20.41
CA VAL A 188 1.55 -6.74 21.49
C VAL A 188 2.15 -7.10 22.84
N PRO A 189 2.09 -6.20 23.83
CA PRO A 189 2.70 -6.42 25.14
C PRO A 189 1.93 -7.49 25.91
N HIS A 190 2.45 -8.73 25.97
CA HIS A 190 1.77 -9.86 26.60
C HIS A 190 1.38 -9.56 28.05
N HIS A 191 2.27 -8.94 28.84
CA HIS A 191 2.02 -8.59 30.25
C HIS A 191 0.86 -7.58 30.43
N VAL A 192 0.61 -6.71 29.44
CA VAL A 192 -0.52 -5.76 29.46
C VAL A 192 -1.80 -6.45 29.01
N VAL A 193 -1.71 -7.27 27.94
CA VAL A 193 -2.85 -8.03 27.42
C VAL A 193 -3.35 -9.02 28.48
N GLU A 194 -2.46 -9.74 29.17
CA GLU A 194 -2.82 -10.64 30.28
C GLU A 194 -3.53 -9.90 31.41
N LYS A 195 -3.10 -8.67 31.72
CA LYS A 195 -3.65 -7.89 32.83
C LYS A 195 -5.01 -7.26 32.51
N TYR A 196 -5.19 -6.75 31.28
CA TYR A 196 -6.32 -5.90 30.92
C TYR A 196 -7.26 -6.50 29.88
N GLY A 197 -6.94 -7.67 29.30
CA GLY A 197 -7.71 -8.31 28.23
C GLY A 197 -7.93 -7.34 27.06
N ASP A 198 -9.14 -7.27 26.52
CA ASP A 198 -9.49 -6.38 25.40
C ASP A 198 -9.33 -4.88 25.70
N SER A 199 -9.24 -4.50 26.97
CA SER A 199 -9.02 -3.10 27.36
C SER A 199 -7.54 -2.68 27.30
N TRP A 200 -6.62 -3.56 26.92
CA TRP A 200 -5.20 -3.27 26.81
C TRP A 200 -4.89 -2.10 25.87
N SER A 201 -5.69 -1.94 24.81
CA SER A 201 -5.52 -0.91 23.77
C SER A 201 -6.21 0.43 24.10
N LYS A 202 -6.73 0.59 25.33
CA LYS A 202 -7.18 1.91 25.79
C LYS A 202 -5.97 2.80 26.10
N PRO A 203 -6.05 4.11 25.81
CA PRO A 203 -4.92 5.04 25.99
C PRO A 203 -4.21 4.93 27.33
N GLU A 204 -4.97 4.71 28.42
CA GLU A 204 -4.45 4.62 29.78
C GLU A 204 -3.69 3.32 30.09
N HIS A 205 -3.83 2.28 29.26
CA HIS A 205 -3.20 0.98 29.48
C HIS A 205 -2.09 0.67 28.46
N MET A 206 -2.12 1.35 27.28
CA MET A 206 -1.22 1.04 26.18
C MET A 206 0.25 1.27 26.55
N VAL A 207 1.10 0.33 26.16
CA VAL A 207 2.54 0.50 26.08
C VAL A 207 3.01 0.23 24.67
N TYR A 208 4.13 0.82 24.27
CA TYR A 208 4.55 0.99 22.90
C TYR A 208 5.96 0.48 22.70
N ASN A 209 6.29 0.03 21.49
CA ASN A 209 7.64 -0.36 21.11
C ASN A 209 8.18 0.44 19.91
N GLY A 210 7.40 1.37 19.39
CA GLY A 210 7.79 2.28 18.31
C GLY A 210 8.57 3.50 18.79
N ALA A 211 8.90 4.37 17.85
CA ALA A 211 9.70 5.57 18.10
C ALA A 211 8.98 6.63 18.93
N PHE A 212 7.65 6.57 18.99
CA PHE A 212 6.81 7.49 19.75
C PHE A 212 5.87 6.74 20.67
N VAL A 213 5.36 7.45 21.68
CA VAL A 213 4.31 7.01 22.59
C VAL A 213 3.17 8.01 22.57
N LEU A 214 1.95 7.54 22.73
CA LEU A 214 0.78 8.41 22.86
C LEU A 214 0.93 9.32 24.10
N ASP A 215 0.78 10.61 23.91
CA ASP A 215 0.80 11.59 24.99
C ASP A 215 -0.62 12.10 25.30
N LYS A 216 -1.38 12.46 24.24
CA LYS A 216 -2.74 12.95 24.39
C LYS A 216 -3.59 12.58 23.17
N TRP A 217 -4.85 12.23 23.43
CA TRP A 217 -5.87 12.04 22.40
C TRP A 217 -7.10 12.89 22.72
N VAL A 218 -7.35 13.89 21.87
CA VAL A 218 -8.58 14.69 21.89
C VAL A 218 -9.40 14.28 20.69
N VAL A 219 -10.47 13.52 20.94
CA VAL A 219 -11.31 12.91 19.91
C VAL A 219 -11.83 13.95 18.91
N ASN A 220 -11.74 13.66 17.63
CA ASN A 220 -12.10 14.53 16.50
C ASN A 220 -11.34 15.87 16.43
N GLU A 221 -10.22 15.98 17.13
CA GLU A 221 -9.39 17.18 17.11
C GLU A 221 -7.94 16.83 16.78
N LYS A 222 -7.26 16.17 17.73
CA LYS A 222 -5.82 15.93 17.62
C LYS A 222 -5.34 14.78 18.51
N ILE A 223 -4.43 13.99 17.95
CA ILE A 223 -3.57 13.06 18.70
C ILE A 223 -2.17 13.66 18.77
N THR A 224 -1.57 13.64 19.95
CA THR A 224 -0.19 14.03 20.18
C THR A 224 0.60 12.80 20.62
N ALA A 225 1.71 12.53 19.93
CA ALA A 225 2.67 11.50 20.29
C ALA A 225 4.03 12.16 20.61
N ARG A 226 4.68 11.74 21.66
CA ARG A 226 6.02 12.20 22.06
C ARG A 226 7.06 11.11 21.84
N LYS A 227 8.31 11.49 21.65
CA LYS A 227 9.44 10.58 21.49
C LYS A 227 9.51 9.56 22.61
N ASN A 228 9.69 8.29 22.24
CA ASN A 228 9.86 7.17 23.17
C ASN A 228 11.34 7.02 23.58
N PRO A 229 11.72 7.30 24.83
CA PRO A 229 13.11 7.15 25.26
C PRO A 229 13.59 5.68 25.31
N ASN A 230 12.65 4.73 25.38
CA ASN A 230 12.96 3.29 25.42
C ASN A 230 12.97 2.64 24.02
N TYR A 231 12.69 3.42 22.97
CA TYR A 231 12.79 2.93 21.59
C TYR A 231 14.23 2.50 21.28
N ARG A 232 14.39 1.35 20.61
CA ARG A 232 15.70 0.76 20.28
C ARG A 232 16.69 1.73 19.62
N ASP A 233 16.16 2.71 18.90
CA ASP A 233 16.92 3.69 18.10
C ASP A 233 16.57 5.14 18.47
N ALA A 234 16.20 5.35 19.73
CA ALA A 234 15.78 6.66 20.24
C ALA A 234 16.84 7.75 20.05
N GLN A 235 18.13 7.39 20.19
CA GLN A 235 19.22 8.36 20.03
C GLN A 235 19.28 8.99 18.64
N HIS A 236 18.81 8.29 17.61
CA HIS A 236 18.83 8.73 16.21
C HIS A 236 17.50 9.36 15.77
N THR A 237 16.42 9.24 16.53
CA THR A 237 15.15 9.91 16.26
C THR A 237 15.25 11.39 16.59
N VAL A 238 15.09 12.27 15.60
CA VAL A 238 15.27 13.74 15.74
C VAL A 238 14.02 14.40 16.28
N LEU A 239 12.84 14.09 15.73
CA LEU A 239 11.57 14.66 16.20
C LEU A 239 11.34 14.35 17.67
N GLN A 240 10.83 15.36 18.42
CA GLN A 240 10.44 15.21 19.80
C GLN A 240 8.94 14.94 19.93
N GLN A 241 8.15 15.40 18.97
CA GLN A 241 6.69 15.30 18.99
C GLN A 241 6.13 15.20 17.58
N VAL A 242 5.04 14.44 17.45
CA VAL A 242 4.20 14.36 16.24
C VAL A 242 2.77 14.70 16.66
N GLU A 243 2.12 15.55 15.87
CA GLU A 243 0.71 15.90 16.03
C GLU A 243 -0.09 15.44 14.81
N TYR A 244 -1.10 14.61 15.03
CA TYR A 244 -2.03 14.14 14.01
C TYR A 244 -3.35 14.88 14.16
N LEU A 245 -3.65 15.77 13.21
CA LEU A 245 -4.87 16.57 13.23
C LEU A 245 -5.97 15.87 12.41
N ALA A 246 -7.16 15.77 12.97
CA ALA A 246 -8.34 15.22 12.29
C ALA A 246 -9.00 16.32 11.43
N LEU A 247 -8.54 16.50 10.19
CA LEU A 247 -9.04 17.50 9.24
C LEU A 247 -9.58 16.80 7.99
N ASP A 248 -10.83 16.36 8.04
CA ASP A 248 -11.49 15.59 6.98
C ASP A 248 -11.80 16.41 5.72
N ASN A 249 -11.97 17.73 5.87
CA ASN A 249 -12.19 18.63 4.75
C ASN A 249 -10.86 19.13 4.16
N SER A 250 -10.59 18.77 2.91
CA SER A 250 -9.33 19.12 2.23
C SER A 250 -9.10 20.61 2.06
N VAL A 251 -10.18 21.43 1.94
CA VAL A 251 -10.07 22.89 1.86
C VAL A 251 -9.66 23.47 3.22
N THR A 252 -10.23 22.96 4.31
CA THR A 252 -9.83 23.31 5.68
C THR A 252 -8.37 22.95 5.93
N GLY A 253 -7.96 21.74 5.56
CA GLY A 253 -6.57 21.28 5.65
C GLY A 253 -5.62 22.20 4.88
N TYR A 254 -5.97 22.54 3.63
CA TYR A 254 -5.21 23.48 2.80
C TYR A 254 -5.08 24.88 3.43
N ASN A 255 -6.17 25.41 3.99
CA ASN A 255 -6.15 26.73 4.64
C ASN A 255 -5.24 26.72 5.89
N ARG A 256 -5.30 25.68 6.73
CA ARG A 256 -4.41 25.50 7.88
C ARG A 256 -2.95 25.31 7.47
N TYR A 257 -2.70 24.60 6.38
CA TYR A 257 -1.37 24.47 5.80
C TYR A 257 -0.80 25.85 5.39
N ARG A 258 -1.61 26.66 4.71
CA ARG A 258 -1.21 28.03 4.35
C ARG A 258 -0.95 28.93 5.56
N ALA A 259 -1.69 28.73 6.64
CA ALA A 259 -1.50 29.43 7.90
C ALA A 259 -0.27 28.96 8.71
N GLY A 260 0.41 27.87 8.27
CA GLY A 260 1.55 27.28 9.00
C GLY A 260 1.14 26.44 10.21
N GLU A 261 -0.12 26.04 10.29
CA GLU A 261 -0.65 25.24 11.40
C GLU A 261 -0.45 23.71 11.19
N VAL A 262 -0.22 23.29 9.95
CA VAL A 262 0.15 21.91 9.59
C VAL A 262 1.29 21.90 8.58
N ASP A 263 2.15 20.88 8.66
CA ASP A 263 3.35 20.73 7.85
C ASP A 263 3.12 19.84 6.63
N LEU A 264 2.13 18.95 6.70
CA LEU A 264 1.70 18.05 5.64
C LEU A 264 0.18 18.01 5.54
N THR A 265 -0.36 18.15 4.31
CA THR A 265 -1.81 18.05 4.07
C THR A 265 -2.13 17.50 2.69
N TRP A 266 -3.38 17.05 2.52
CA TRP A 266 -3.94 16.63 1.23
C TRP A 266 -4.36 17.85 0.40
N VAL A 267 -4.28 17.71 -0.92
CA VAL A 267 -4.59 18.78 -1.86
C VAL A 267 -6.04 18.70 -2.32
N PRO A 268 -6.83 19.79 -2.22
CA PRO A 268 -8.14 19.85 -2.87
C PRO A 268 -7.99 19.75 -4.38
N ALA A 269 -8.63 18.75 -5.00
CA ALA A 269 -8.46 18.44 -6.43
C ALA A 269 -8.70 19.64 -7.34
N GLN A 270 -9.69 20.49 -7.02
CA GLN A 270 -10.04 21.67 -7.81
C GLN A 270 -8.97 22.77 -7.75
N GLN A 271 -8.13 22.76 -6.71
CA GLN A 271 -7.10 23.78 -6.49
C GLN A 271 -5.71 23.37 -7.02
N ILE A 272 -5.53 22.13 -7.48
CA ILE A 272 -4.24 21.63 -8.00
C ILE A 272 -3.61 22.59 -9.02
N PRO A 273 -4.29 23.08 -10.06
CA PRO A 273 -3.68 23.97 -11.05
C PRO A 273 -3.21 25.32 -10.47
N ALA A 274 -3.91 25.83 -9.45
CA ALA A 274 -3.53 27.06 -8.76
C ALA A 274 -2.32 26.82 -7.82
N ILE A 275 -2.31 25.68 -7.13
CA ILE A 275 -1.25 25.26 -6.21
C ILE A 275 0.06 25.00 -6.98
N GLU A 276 0.02 24.34 -8.12
CA GLU A 276 1.19 24.12 -8.99
C GLU A 276 1.90 25.44 -9.34
N LYS A 277 1.13 26.52 -9.53
CA LYS A 277 1.69 27.83 -9.84
C LYS A 277 2.17 28.58 -8.61
N SER A 278 1.44 28.52 -7.50
CA SER A 278 1.70 29.33 -6.30
C SER A 278 2.67 28.68 -5.31
N LEU A 279 2.73 27.34 -5.27
CA LEU A 279 3.51 26.55 -4.32
C LEU A 279 4.26 25.39 -5.02
N PRO A 280 4.99 25.63 -6.14
CA PRO A 280 5.56 24.54 -6.95
C PRO A 280 6.60 23.71 -6.16
N GLY A 281 7.28 24.34 -5.18
CA GLY A 281 8.26 23.67 -4.32
C GLY A 281 7.67 22.88 -3.15
N GLU A 282 6.35 22.94 -2.94
CA GLU A 282 5.66 22.31 -1.81
C GLU A 282 4.75 21.16 -2.25
N LEU A 283 4.31 21.16 -3.52
CA LEU A 283 3.48 20.09 -4.08
C LEU A 283 4.29 18.81 -4.27
N ARG A 284 3.76 17.70 -3.75
CA ARG A 284 4.34 16.35 -3.88
C ARG A 284 3.35 15.45 -4.59
N ILE A 285 3.82 14.84 -5.67
CA ILE A 285 3.10 13.81 -6.43
C ILE A 285 3.88 12.52 -6.19
N ILE A 286 3.31 11.65 -5.37
CA ILE A 286 3.99 10.43 -4.91
C ILE A 286 3.36 9.25 -5.63
N PRO A 287 4.11 8.42 -6.34
CA PRO A 287 3.62 7.19 -6.92
C PRO A 287 2.95 6.32 -5.85
N ARG A 288 1.87 5.62 -6.23
CA ARG A 288 1.16 4.71 -5.33
C ARG A 288 0.97 3.36 -6.00
N LEU A 289 1.03 2.30 -5.23
CA LEU A 289 0.68 0.95 -5.69
C LEU A 289 -0.84 0.82 -5.77
N ASN A 290 -1.41 1.53 -6.74
CA ASN A 290 -2.84 1.55 -7.02
C ASN A 290 -3.07 1.45 -8.52
N SER A 291 -4.03 0.65 -8.94
CA SER A 291 -4.45 0.53 -10.34
C SER A 291 -5.95 0.75 -10.45
N GLU A 292 -6.34 1.62 -11.36
CA GLU A 292 -7.74 1.90 -11.72
C GLU A 292 -8.05 1.24 -13.06
N TYR A 293 -9.06 0.37 -13.08
CA TYR A 293 -9.39 -0.44 -14.25
C TYR A 293 -10.89 -0.75 -14.34
N TYR A 294 -11.31 -1.30 -15.48
CA TYR A 294 -12.70 -1.70 -15.73
C TYR A 294 -12.76 -3.19 -16.07
N ASN A 295 -13.48 -3.97 -15.26
CA ASN A 295 -13.68 -5.40 -15.45
C ASN A 295 -14.83 -5.70 -16.39
N PHE A 296 -14.61 -6.56 -17.36
CA PHE A 296 -15.67 -7.19 -18.15
C PHE A 296 -16.28 -8.36 -17.37
N ASN A 297 -17.59 -8.49 -17.34
CA ASN A 297 -18.25 -9.72 -16.97
C ASN A 297 -18.29 -10.63 -18.20
N ILE A 298 -17.36 -11.56 -18.29
CA ILE A 298 -17.20 -12.43 -19.47
C ILE A 298 -18.29 -13.51 -19.60
N GLN A 299 -19.16 -13.66 -18.60
CA GLN A 299 -20.32 -14.54 -18.68
C GLN A 299 -21.51 -13.87 -19.37
N LYS A 300 -21.44 -12.56 -19.62
CA LYS A 300 -22.51 -11.78 -20.25
C LYS A 300 -22.15 -11.33 -21.66
N PRO A 301 -22.92 -11.71 -22.70
CA PRO A 301 -22.77 -11.09 -24.01
C PRO A 301 -22.88 -9.56 -23.91
N PRO A 302 -22.08 -8.79 -24.68
CA PRO A 302 -21.16 -9.25 -25.72
C PRO A 302 -19.73 -9.52 -25.22
N PHE A 303 -19.49 -9.56 -23.91
CA PHE A 303 -18.15 -9.63 -23.33
C PHE A 303 -17.61 -11.05 -23.14
N ASP A 304 -18.38 -12.07 -23.47
CA ASP A 304 -17.91 -13.44 -23.70
C ASP A 304 -16.98 -13.54 -24.91
N ASP A 305 -17.11 -12.62 -25.91
CA ASP A 305 -16.24 -12.56 -27.08
C ASP A 305 -14.99 -11.71 -26.81
N VAL A 306 -13.80 -12.32 -26.88
CA VAL A 306 -12.51 -11.64 -26.71
C VAL A 306 -12.29 -10.52 -27.74
N ARG A 307 -12.82 -10.64 -28.95
CA ARG A 307 -12.68 -9.64 -30.01
C ARG A 307 -13.37 -8.31 -29.63
N VAL A 308 -14.53 -8.40 -28.97
CA VAL A 308 -15.25 -7.23 -28.45
C VAL A 308 -14.46 -6.56 -27.33
N ARG A 309 -13.98 -7.35 -26.35
CA ARG A 309 -13.15 -6.81 -25.26
C ARG A 309 -11.89 -6.14 -25.78
N ARG A 310 -11.19 -6.79 -26.72
CA ARG A 310 -9.98 -6.24 -27.36
C ARG A 310 -10.27 -4.95 -28.11
N ALA A 311 -11.38 -4.85 -28.84
CA ALA A 311 -11.75 -3.64 -29.54
C ALA A 311 -11.94 -2.45 -28.61
N LEU A 312 -12.63 -2.64 -27.48
CA LEU A 312 -12.78 -1.60 -26.47
C LEU A 312 -11.44 -1.26 -25.78
N TYR A 313 -10.63 -2.26 -25.45
CA TYR A 313 -9.31 -2.09 -24.85
C TYR A 313 -8.36 -1.23 -25.70
N LEU A 314 -8.31 -1.49 -27.03
CA LEU A 314 -7.44 -0.80 -27.97
C LEU A 314 -7.80 0.68 -28.15
N THR A 315 -9.06 1.05 -28.00
CA THR A 315 -9.56 2.40 -28.32
C THR A 315 -9.63 3.34 -27.13
N VAL A 316 -9.12 2.96 -25.97
CA VAL A 316 -8.99 3.86 -24.81
C VAL A 316 -7.75 4.73 -24.96
N ASP A 317 -7.93 6.06 -25.00
CA ASP A 317 -6.86 7.05 -24.95
C ASP A 317 -6.47 7.34 -23.48
N ARG A 318 -5.66 6.46 -22.91
CA ARG A 318 -5.24 6.54 -21.52
C ARG A 318 -4.53 7.85 -21.17
N PRO A 319 -3.60 8.39 -22.02
CA PRO A 319 -3.00 9.70 -21.78
C PRO A 319 -4.02 10.85 -21.76
N LEU A 320 -5.00 10.85 -22.65
CA LEU A 320 -6.07 11.86 -22.64
C LEU A 320 -6.85 11.80 -21.31
N ILE A 321 -7.28 10.61 -20.89
CA ILE A 321 -8.06 10.44 -19.67
C ILE A 321 -7.23 10.81 -18.46
N ALA A 322 -6.07 10.19 -18.28
CA ALA A 322 -5.27 10.30 -17.06
C ALA A 322 -4.68 11.71 -16.86
N GLN A 323 -4.13 12.31 -17.94
CA GLN A 323 -3.35 13.54 -17.82
C GLN A 323 -4.14 14.80 -18.17
N LYS A 324 -5.07 14.73 -19.14
CA LYS A 324 -5.80 15.92 -19.62
C LYS A 324 -7.16 16.09 -18.95
N ILE A 325 -7.92 15.00 -18.77
CA ILE A 325 -9.25 15.05 -18.17
C ILE A 325 -9.17 15.03 -16.64
N LEU A 326 -8.39 14.08 -16.09
CA LEU A 326 -8.29 13.88 -14.64
C LEU A 326 -7.14 14.62 -13.97
N GLY A 327 -6.07 14.94 -14.74
CA GLY A 327 -4.85 15.63 -14.27
C GLY A 327 -3.98 14.79 -13.33
N LEU A 328 -2.67 14.91 -13.45
CA LEU A 328 -1.65 14.33 -12.54
C LEU A 328 -1.72 12.80 -12.31
N ARG A 329 -2.40 12.03 -13.19
CA ARG A 329 -2.42 10.58 -13.14
C ARG A 329 -1.50 9.99 -14.17
N THR A 330 -0.96 8.80 -13.89
CA THR A 330 -0.13 8.06 -14.82
C THR A 330 -1.00 7.13 -15.66
N PRO A 331 -0.93 7.16 -17.01
CA PRO A 331 -1.65 6.23 -17.87
C PRO A 331 -1.25 4.79 -17.58
N ALA A 332 -2.22 3.89 -17.35
CA ALA A 332 -1.95 2.49 -17.04
C ALA A 332 -2.02 1.61 -18.30
N MET A 333 -0.91 0.97 -18.65
CA MET A 333 -0.82 0.00 -19.74
C MET A 333 -0.89 -1.44 -19.26
N THR A 334 -0.61 -1.67 -17.97
CA THR A 334 -0.65 -2.96 -17.26
C THR A 334 -1.58 -2.86 -16.06
N LEU A 335 -2.03 -4.00 -15.52
CA LEU A 335 -2.75 -4.04 -14.25
C LEU A 335 -1.80 -3.70 -13.10
N THR A 336 -0.57 -4.22 -13.16
CA THR A 336 0.48 -3.96 -12.16
C THR A 336 1.12 -2.60 -12.40
N PRO A 337 1.16 -1.70 -11.40
CA PRO A 337 1.89 -0.43 -11.47
C PRO A 337 3.40 -0.64 -11.66
N PRO A 338 4.09 0.25 -12.41
CA PRO A 338 5.52 0.13 -12.65
C PRO A 338 6.38 0.39 -11.40
N GLU A 339 5.80 0.97 -10.34
CA GLU A 339 6.44 1.24 -9.05
C GLU A 339 6.55 0.01 -8.14
N VAL A 340 5.93 -1.12 -8.52
CA VAL A 340 6.08 -2.37 -7.78
C VAL A 340 7.54 -2.81 -7.80
N GLU A 341 8.07 -3.16 -6.63
CA GLU A 341 9.49 -3.54 -6.47
C GLU A 341 9.89 -4.67 -7.43
N GLY A 342 10.96 -4.42 -8.20
CA GLY A 342 11.50 -5.37 -9.17
C GLY A 342 10.62 -5.60 -10.39
N PHE A 343 9.39 -5.09 -10.45
CA PHE A 343 8.53 -5.26 -11.61
C PHE A 343 8.97 -4.37 -12.77
N ARG A 344 9.00 -4.94 -13.98
CA ARG A 344 9.22 -4.20 -15.23
C ARG A 344 8.04 -4.46 -16.15
N ALA A 345 7.21 -3.45 -16.35
CA ALA A 345 6.05 -3.56 -17.21
C ALA A 345 6.45 -3.97 -18.64
N PRO A 346 5.80 -4.97 -19.26
CA PRO A 346 6.02 -5.28 -20.65
C PRO A 346 5.54 -4.13 -21.54
N THR A 347 6.18 -4.00 -22.70
CA THR A 347 5.79 -3.03 -23.70
C THR A 347 4.83 -3.68 -24.69
N PHE A 348 3.67 -3.07 -24.89
CA PHE A 348 2.66 -3.52 -25.85
C PHE A 348 2.71 -2.64 -27.11
N GLY A 349 3.35 -3.13 -28.18
CA GLY A 349 3.57 -2.36 -29.41
C GLY A 349 2.29 -1.82 -30.02
N GLU A 350 1.20 -2.57 -29.94
CA GLU A 350 -0.12 -2.15 -30.45
C GLU A 350 -0.70 -0.93 -29.70
N LEU A 351 -0.43 -0.77 -28.41
CA LEU A 351 -0.86 0.40 -27.63
C LEU A 351 -0.01 1.64 -27.89
N GLN A 352 1.16 1.47 -28.50
CA GLN A 352 2.04 2.56 -28.94
C GLN A 352 1.72 3.07 -30.33
N GLN A 353 0.91 2.33 -31.10
CA GLN A 353 0.47 2.76 -32.41
C GLN A 353 -0.41 4.02 -32.34
N PRO A 354 -0.44 4.85 -33.40
CA PRO A 354 -1.36 5.96 -33.49
C PRO A 354 -2.81 5.50 -33.27
N MET A 355 -3.63 6.37 -32.68
CA MET A 355 -5.03 6.05 -32.39
C MET A 355 -5.80 5.62 -33.65
N SER A 356 -5.48 6.20 -34.83
CA SER A 356 -6.10 5.82 -36.11
C SER A 356 -5.90 4.35 -36.46
N GLU A 357 -4.70 3.81 -36.22
CA GLU A 357 -4.38 2.39 -36.48
C GLU A 357 -5.08 1.48 -35.47
N ARG A 358 -5.06 1.86 -34.21
CA ARG A 358 -5.75 1.15 -33.12
C ARG A 358 -7.25 1.07 -33.36
N VAL A 359 -7.86 2.18 -33.84
CA VAL A 359 -9.29 2.25 -34.21
C VAL A 359 -9.59 1.36 -35.43
N ALA A 360 -8.71 1.35 -36.42
CA ALA A 360 -8.89 0.48 -37.60
C ALA A 360 -8.87 -1.01 -37.18
N ALA A 361 -7.92 -1.42 -36.37
CA ALA A 361 -7.84 -2.77 -35.82
C ALA A 361 -9.08 -3.13 -34.97
N ALA A 362 -9.52 -2.23 -34.08
CA ALA A 362 -10.71 -2.41 -33.25
C ALA A 362 -11.99 -2.58 -34.09
N LYS A 363 -12.18 -1.76 -35.13
CA LYS A 363 -13.33 -1.90 -36.06
C LYS A 363 -13.32 -3.23 -36.81
N ALA A 364 -12.13 -3.71 -37.22
CA ALA A 364 -11.99 -5.02 -37.83
C ALA A 364 -12.41 -6.16 -36.87
N LEU A 365 -12.01 -6.09 -35.61
CA LEU A 365 -12.41 -7.05 -34.56
C LEU A 365 -13.94 -7.02 -34.34
N LEU A 366 -14.53 -5.83 -34.21
CA LEU A 366 -15.98 -5.71 -34.02
C LEU A 366 -16.76 -6.26 -35.21
N LYS A 367 -16.32 -5.96 -36.46
CA LYS A 367 -16.95 -6.50 -37.68
C LYS A 367 -16.89 -8.04 -37.68
N GLN A 368 -15.78 -8.64 -37.32
CA GLN A 368 -15.65 -10.11 -37.17
C GLN A 368 -16.58 -10.68 -36.10
N ALA A 369 -16.88 -9.89 -35.06
CA ALA A 369 -17.79 -10.25 -33.98
C ALA A 369 -19.27 -9.94 -34.30
N GLY A 370 -19.57 -9.38 -35.51
CA GLY A 370 -20.93 -9.09 -35.95
C GLY A 370 -21.45 -7.70 -35.59
N TYR A 371 -20.58 -6.77 -35.21
CA TYR A 371 -20.94 -5.39 -34.84
C TYR A 371 -20.45 -4.39 -35.92
N ASP A 372 -21.34 -3.54 -36.37
CA ASP A 372 -21.07 -2.46 -37.33
C ASP A 372 -22.07 -1.31 -37.16
N ALA A 373 -22.14 -0.40 -38.14
CA ALA A 373 -23.07 0.75 -38.11
C ALA A 373 -24.56 0.34 -38.11
N SER A 374 -24.89 -0.82 -38.70
CA SER A 374 -26.27 -1.36 -38.75
C SER A 374 -26.60 -2.17 -37.49
N HIS A 375 -25.59 -2.73 -36.87
CA HIS A 375 -25.67 -3.50 -35.62
C HIS A 375 -24.68 -2.93 -34.60
N PRO A 376 -24.96 -1.77 -33.99
CA PRO A 376 -24.03 -1.12 -33.06
C PRO A 376 -23.87 -1.92 -31.77
N LEU A 377 -22.64 -1.97 -31.27
CA LEU A 377 -22.33 -2.55 -29.94
C LEU A 377 -23.08 -1.77 -28.85
N ARG A 378 -23.81 -2.48 -27.99
CA ARG A 378 -24.56 -1.90 -26.87
C ARG A 378 -24.20 -2.58 -25.57
N PHE A 379 -23.90 -1.79 -24.52
CA PHE A 379 -23.60 -2.33 -23.18
C PHE A 379 -23.77 -1.26 -22.11
N GLU A 380 -23.77 -1.72 -20.87
CA GLU A 380 -23.81 -0.88 -19.68
C GLU A 380 -22.39 -0.76 -19.07
N LEU A 381 -22.02 0.47 -18.71
CA LEU A 381 -20.84 0.77 -17.90
C LEU A 381 -21.29 1.18 -16.50
N PHE A 382 -20.87 0.42 -15.50
CA PHE A 382 -21.28 0.53 -14.13
C PHE A 382 -20.15 1.05 -13.23
N TYR A 383 -20.43 2.08 -12.42
CA TYR A 383 -19.46 2.69 -11.51
C TYR A 383 -20.13 3.16 -10.22
N ASN A 384 -19.36 3.27 -9.13
CA ASN A 384 -19.86 3.85 -7.88
C ASN A 384 -19.84 5.38 -7.94
N LYS A 385 -20.80 6.00 -7.24
CA LYS A 385 -20.99 7.46 -7.20
C LYS A 385 -19.77 8.16 -6.62
N TYR A 386 -19.03 8.84 -7.48
CA TYR A 386 -17.88 9.68 -7.16
C TYR A 386 -17.50 10.48 -8.41
N ASP A 387 -17.24 11.79 -8.27
CA ASP A 387 -17.02 12.71 -9.41
C ASP A 387 -15.93 12.23 -10.39
N LEU A 388 -14.85 11.65 -9.86
CA LEU A 388 -13.74 11.16 -10.66
C LEU A 388 -14.14 9.95 -11.51
N HIS A 389 -14.93 9.04 -10.95
CA HIS A 389 -15.42 7.86 -11.64
C HIS A 389 -16.43 8.22 -12.72
N GLU A 390 -17.29 9.20 -12.45
CA GLU A 390 -18.23 9.73 -13.44
C GLU A 390 -17.50 10.36 -14.61
N LYS A 391 -16.50 11.22 -14.37
CA LYS A 391 -15.68 11.81 -15.44
C LYS A 391 -14.99 10.75 -16.28
N THR A 392 -14.44 9.71 -15.63
CA THR A 392 -13.80 8.59 -16.35
C THR A 392 -14.80 7.81 -17.19
N ALA A 393 -15.96 7.48 -16.64
CA ALA A 393 -17.02 6.75 -17.34
C ALA A 393 -17.56 7.54 -18.56
N ILE A 394 -17.76 8.84 -18.42
CA ILE A 394 -18.15 9.73 -19.51
C ILE A 394 -17.07 9.77 -20.60
N ALA A 395 -15.80 9.89 -20.23
CA ALA A 395 -14.69 9.91 -21.17
C ALA A 395 -14.62 8.60 -21.99
N LEU A 396 -14.62 7.44 -21.31
CA LEU A 396 -14.62 6.12 -21.95
C LEU A 396 -15.83 5.94 -22.90
N SER A 397 -17.03 6.25 -22.41
CA SER A 397 -18.26 6.18 -23.21
C SER A 397 -18.19 7.06 -24.46
N SER A 398 -17.68 8.29 -24.32
CA SER A 398 -17.52 9.24 -25.41
C SER A 398 -16.51 8.76 -26.46
N GLU A 399 -15.38 8.18 -26.03
CA GLU A 399 -14.38 7.61 -26.94
C GLU A 399 -14.95 6.42 -27.72
N TRP A 400 -15.59 5.46 -27.06
CA TRP A 400 -16.17 4.31 -27.73
C TRP A 400 -17.31 4.70 -28.67
N LYS A 401 -18.12 5.70 -28.31
CA LYS A 401 -19.11 6.28 -29.25
C LYS A 401 -18.45 6.90 -30.46
N LYS A 402 -17.43 7.74 -30.23
CA LYS A 402 -16.70 8.45 -31.33
C LYS A 402 -16.00 7.49 -32.26
N TRP A 403 -15.27 6.53 -31.73
CA TRP A 403 -14.39 5.68 -32.50
C TRP A 403 -15.07 4.44 -33.08
N LEU A 404 -15.98 3.85 -32.33
CA LEU A 404 -16.58 2.55 -32.63
C LEU A 404 -18.09 2.62 -32.94
N GLY A 405 -18.75 3.75 -32.70
CA GLY A 405 -20.19 3.87 -32.79
C GLY A 405 -20.94 3.14 -31.67
N ALA A 406 -20.25 2.75 -30.58
CA ALA A 406 -20.84 2.03 -29.48
C ALA A 406 -21.88 2.90 -28.74
N GLN A 407 -22.94 2.25 -28.24
CA GLN A 407 -23.99 2.86 -27.42
C GLN A 407 -23.82 2.38 -25.98
N VAL A 408 -23.28 3.25 -25.12
CA VAL A 408 -22.98 2.93 -23.74
C VAL A 408 -23.99 3.59 -22.80
N THR A 409 -24.65 2.78 -21.97
CA THR A 409 -25.52 3.27 -20.90
C THR A 409 -24.68 3.37 -19.61
N LEU A 410 -24.72 4.52 -18.96
CA LEU A 410 -24.01 4.73 -17.68
C LEU A 410 -24.94 4.40 -16.52
N ARG A 411 -24.50 3.52 -15.60
CA ARG A 411 -25.18 3.19 -14.37
C ARG A 411 -24.29 3.52 -13.17
N THR A 412 -24.86 4.18 -12.17
CA THR A 412 -24.15 4.51 -10.93
C THR A 412 -24.97 4.09 -9.69
N MET A 413 -24.26 3.71 -8.63
CA MET A 413 -24.85 3.39 -7.32
C MET A 413 -23.96 3.90 -6.19
N GLU A 414 -24.54 4.01 -4.99
CA GLU A 414 -23.79 4.23 -3.76
C GLU A 414 -22.85 3.05 -3.48
N TRP A 415 -21.76 3.31 -2.77
CA TRP A 415 -20.63 2.39 -2.62
C TRP A 415 -21.03 0.97 -2.17
N LYS A 416 -21.79 0.85 -1.07
CA LYS A 416 -22.20 -0.46 -0.54
C LYS A 416 -23.03 -1.26 -1.54
N THR A 417 -24.06 -0.62 -2.10
CA THR A 417 -24.95 -1.25 -3.10
C THR A 417 -24.16 -1.62 -4.38
N TYR A 418 -23.19 -0.78 -4.74
CA TYR A 418 -22.28 -1.05 -5.86
C TYR A 418 -21.46 -2.31 -5.65
N LEU A 419 -20.87 -2.49 -4.45
CA LEU A 419 -20.09 -3.68 -4.12
C LEU A 419 -20.95 -4.95 -4.17
N ASP A 420 -22.16 -4.91 -3.61
CA ASP A 420 -23.07 -6.05 -3.61
C ASP A 420 -23.50 -6.45 -5.03
N ALA A 421 -23.81 -5.47 -5.88
CA ALA A 421 -24.14 -5.70 -7.29
C ALA A 421 -22.94 -6.31 -8.07
N ARG A 422 -21.71 -5.83 -7.82
CA ARG A 422 -20.51 -6.43 -8.41
C ARG A 422 -20.29 -7.88 -7.99
N ARG A 423 -20.37 -8.17 -6.69
CA ARG A 423 -20.19 -9.53 -6.15
C ARG A 423 -21.26 -10.50 -6.68
N SER A 424 -22.48 -10.03 -6.87
CA SER A 424 -23.56 -10.85 -7.46
C SER A 424 -23.49 -10.99 -8.98
N GLY A 425 -22.50 -10.34 -9.66
CA GLY A 425 -22.37 -10.36 -11.12
C GLY A 425 -23.41 -9.51 -11.84
N ASP A 426 -24.11 -8.59 -11.14
CA ASP A 426 -25.09 -7.68 -11.75
C ASP A 426 -24.42 -6.47 -12.40
N PHE A 427 -23.59 -6.74 -13.40
CA PHE A 427 -22.96 -5.74 -14.27
C PHE A 427 -22.53 -6.36 -15.61
N MET A 428 -22.29 -5.52 -16.61
CA MET A 428 -21.67 -5.90 -17.88
C MET A 428 -20.20 -5.47 -17.92
N LEU A 429 -19.91 -4.19 -17.70
CA LEU A 429 -18.57 -3.61 -17.56
C LEU A 429 -18.57 -2.79 -16.27
N SER A 430 -17.72 -3.09 -15.30
CA SER A 430 -17.70 -2.39 -14.01
C SER A 430 -16.33 -1.77 -13.69
N ARG A 431 -16.36 -0.58 -13.11
CA ARG A 431 -15.17 0.09 -12.57
C ARG A 431 -14.59 -0.69 -11.39
N GLN A 432 -13.27 -0.76 -11.26
CA GLN A 432 -12.58 -1.23 -10.06
C GLN A 432 -11.28 -0.47 -9.86
N SER A 433 -10.86 -0.38 -8.60
CA SER A 433 -9.48 -0.05 -8.26
C SER A 433 -8.94 -1.11 -7.30
N TRP A 434 -7.63 -1.28 -7.34
CA TRP A 434 -6.93 -2.14 -6.41
C TRP A 434 -5.75 -1.38 -5.79
N ASP A 435 -5.68 -1.39 -4.48
CA ASP A 435 -4.55 -0.89 -3.70
C ASP A 435 -3.74 -2.09 -3.20
N ALA A 436 -2.43 -2.04 -3.41
CA ALA A 436 -1.55 -3.12 -2.96
C ALA A 436 -1.52 -3.23 -1.44
N THR A 437 -1.68 -4.43 -0.93
CA THR A 437 -1.52 -4.74 0.50
C THR A 437 -0.06 -5.05 0.86
N TYR A 438 0.78 -5.33 -0.13
CA TYR A 438 2.23 -5.53 -0.03
C TYR A 438 2.91 -5.21 -1.37
N ASN A 439 4.22 -4.90 -1.34
CA ASN A 439 4.95 -4.47 -2.53
C ASN A 439 5.47 -5.69 -3.34
N ASP A 440 4.57 -6.33 -4.08
CA ASP A 440 4.87 -7.39 -5.06
C ASP A 440 3.76 -7.42 -6.11
N ALA A 441 4.07 -7.76 -7.37
CA ALA A 441 3.10 -7.80 -8.46
C ALA A 441 1.96 -8.79 -8.23
N SER A 442 2.18 -9.82 -7.43
CA SER A 442 1.15 -10.82 -7.10
C SER A 442 -0.08 -10.22 -6.44
N THR A 443 0.05 -9.10 -5.69
CA THR A 443 -1.12 -8.45 -5.07
C THR A 443 -2.15 -7.97 -6.10
N PHE A 444 -1.69 -7.58 -7.30
CA PHE A 444 -2.55 -7.19 -8.43
C PHE A 444 -2.97 -8.42 -9.25
N LEU A 445 -2.00 -9.23 -9.65
CA LEU A 445 -2.23 -10.32 -10.58
C LEU A 445 -3.11 -11.43 -9.99
N ASN A 446 -2.97 -11.74 -8.70
CA ASN A 446 -3.80 -12.75 -8.03
C ASN A 446 -5.30 -12.39 -8.00
N THR A 447 -5.68 -11.11 -8.18
CA THR A 447 -7.09 -10.71 -8.30
C THR A 447 -7.79 -11.32 -9.50
N LEU A 448 -7.04 -11.75 -10.51
CA LEU A 448 -7.56 -12.36 -11.75
C LEU A 448 -7.39 -13.88 -11.82
N LYS A 449 -6.81 -14.54 -10.81
CA LYS A 449 -6.75 -16.01 -10.80
C LYS A 449 -8.15 -16.59 -10.89
N SER A 450 -8.26 -17.74 -11.55
CA SER A 450 -9.56 -18.41 -11.81
C SER A 450 -10.34 -18.78 -10.54
N ASP A 451 -9.65 -18.91 -9.41
CA ASP A 451 -10.18 -19.24 -8.09
C ASP A 451 -10.26 -18.04 -7.12
N SER A 452 -9.90 -16.84 -7.58
CA SER A 452 -9.92 -15.64 -6.76
C SER A 452 -11.35 -15.09 -6.59
N GLU A 453 -11.75 -14.75 -5.38
CA GLU A 453 -13.02 -14.06 -5.08
C GLU A 453 -13.05 -12.63 -5.66
N GLU A 454 -11.87 -12.02 -5.88
CA GLU A 454 -11.75 -10.71 -6.49
C GLU A 454 -11.96 -10.72 -8.01
N ASN A 455 -11.95 -11.91 -8.63
CA ASN A 455 -12.19 -12.09 -10.06
C ASN A 455 -13.69 -12.01 -10.40
N VAL A 456 -14.29 -10.87 -10.10
CA VAL A 456 -15.73 -10.61 -10.31
C VAL A 456 -16.16 -10.67 -11.78
N GLY A 457 -15.21 -10.58 -12.71
CA GLY A 457 -15.43 -10.76 -14.14
C GLY A 457 -15.56 -12.22 -14.58
N HIS A 458 -15.27 -13.17 -13.70
CA HIS A 458 -15.30 -14.62 -13.91
C HIS A 458 -14.38 -15.12 -15.03
N TRP A 459 -13.32 -14.38 -15.34
CA TRP A 459 -12.35 -14.79 -16.34
C TRP A 459 -11.52 -15.99 -15.85
N LYS A 460 -11.27 -16.95 -16.74
CA LYS A 460 -10.50 -18.14 -16.44
C LYS A 460 -9.45 -18.39 -17.52
N ASN A 461 -8.20 -18.61 -17.09
CA ASN A 461 -7.12 -18.93 -18.00
C ASN A 461 -6.08 -19.82 -17.29
N ALA A 462 -6.00 -21.08 -17.67
CA ALA A 462 -5.12 -22.05 -17.03
C ALA A 462 -3.63 -21.73 -17.20
N GLN A 463 -3.22 -21.09 -18.30
CA GLN A 463 -1.84 -20.65 -18.52
C GLN A 463 -1.47 -19.50 -17.57
N TYR A 464 -2.38 -18.54 -17.40
CA TYR A 464 -2.25 -17.45 -16.44
C TYR A 464 -2.08 -17.97 -15.00
N ASP A 465 -2.98 -18.86 -14.58
CA ASP A 465 -2.93 -19.46 -13.24
C ASP A 465 -1.63 -20.24 -13.02
N ALA A 466 -1.17 -20.98 -14.03
CA ALA A 466 0.09 -21.72 -13.95
C ALA A 466 1.31 -20.79 -13.78
N LEU A 467 1.36 -19.66 -14.50
CA LEU A 467 2.42 -18.66 -14.36
C LEU A 467 2.47 -18.08 -12.93
N LEU A 468 1.31 -17.72 -12.35
CA LEU A 468 1.26 -17.17 -11.00
C LEU A 468 1.61 -18.23 -9.93
N ASN A 469 1.17 -19.47 -10.10
CA ASN A 469 1.55 -20.57 -9.22
C ASN A 469 3.06 -20.85 -9.28
N GLN A 470 3.67 -20.78 -10.46
CA GLN A 470 5.12 -20.90 -10.63
C GLN A 470 5.86 -19.70 -10.01
N ALA A 471 5.35 -18.48 -10.18
CA ALA A 471 5.91 -17.27 -9.57
C ALA A 471 5.92 -17.37 -8.04
N ALA A 472 4.85 -17.86 -7.44
CA ALA A 472 4.74 -18.06 -5.98
C ALA A 472 5.80 -19.04 -5.44
N GLN A 473 6.23 -20.02 -6.24
CA GLN A 473 7.25 -21.00 -5.85
C GLN A 473 8.67 -20.54 -6.17
N THR A 474 8.84 -19.39 -6.85
CA THR A 474 10.13 -18.90 -7.34
C THR A 474 10.71 -17.88 -6.37
N THR A 475 11.81 -18.20 -5.72
CA THR A 475 12.54 -17.31 -4.80
C THR A 475 13.41 -16.28 -5.54
N ASP A 476 13.91 -16.62 -6.74
CA ASP A 476 14.68 -15.69 -7.59
C ASP A 476 13.77 -14.58 -8.14
N ALA A 477 14.04 -13.33 -7.72
CA ALA A 477 13.24 -12.17 -8.08
C ALA A 477 13.20 -11.90 -9.59
N THR A 478 14.31 -12.18 -10.32
CA THR A 478 14.39 -11.95 -11.77
C THR A 478 13.49 -12.91 -12.52
N THR A 479 13.57 -14.20 -12.20
CA THR A 479 12.71 -15.25 -12.79
C THR A 479 11.24 -14.99 -12.44
N ARG A 480 10.95 -14.63 -11.19
CA ARG A 480 9.58 -14.30 -10.75
C ARG A 480 9.00 -13.12 -11.53
N ASN A 481 9.79 -12.06 -11.71
CA ASN A 481 9.36 -10.91 -12.51
C ASN A 481 9.10 -11.27 -13.98
N ALA A 482 9.90 -12.16 -14.59
CA ALA A 482 9.64 -12.62 -15.95
C ALA A 482 8.32 -13.40 -16.08
N LEU A 483 7.92 -14.14 -15.04
CA LEU A 483 6.61 -14.81 -14.99
C LEU A 483 5.46 -13.82 -14.88
N TYR A 484 5.60 -12.77 -14.06
CA TYR A 484 4.61 -11.69 -13.97
C TYR A 484 4.46 -10.91 -15.28
N GLN A 485 5.55 -10.65 -15.98
CA GLN A 485 5.49 -10.04 -17.32
C GLN A 485 4.70 -10.90 -18.32
N GLN A 486 4.90 -12.23 -18.31
CA GLN A 486 4.13 -13.13 -19.15
C GLN A 486 2.65 -13.14 -18.78
N ALA A 487 2.31 -13.05 -17.49
CA ALA A 487 0.93 -12.93 -17.03
C ALA A 487 0.27 -11.62 -17.54
N GLU A 488 0.98 -10.49 -17.50
CA GLU A 488 0.50 -9.22 -18.07
C GLU A 488 0.30 -9.28 -19.59
N VAL A 489 1.15 -10.02 -20.31
CA VAL A 489 0.97 -10.25 -21.76
C VAL A 489 -0.34 -11.00 -22.02
N ILE A 490 -0.69 -12.00 -21.20
CA ILE A 490 -1.97 -12.71 -21.32
C ILE A 490 -3.14 -11.78 -21.02
N ILE A 491 -3.06 -10.92 -19.98
CA ILE A 491 -4.08 -9.90 -19.70
C ILE A 491 -4.27 -9.00 -20.92
N ASN A 492 -3.20 -8.48 -21.49
CA ASN A 492 -3.27 -7.65 -22.69
C ASN A 492 -3.94 -8.40 -23.85
N GLN A 493 -3.57 -9.64 -24.14
CA GLN A 493 -4.10 -10.43 -25.26
C GLN A 493 -5.58 -10.82 -25.08
N GLN A 494 -5.99 -11.15 -23.86
CA GLN A 494 -7.34 -11.64 -23.56
C GLN A 494 -8.30 -10.53 -23.13
N ALA A 495 -7.77 -9.37 -22.73
CA ALA A 495 -8.50 -8.21 -22.24
C ALA A 495 -9.64 -8.58 -21.26
N PRO A 496 -9.37 -9.27 -20.13
CA PRO A 496 -10.39 -9.51 -19.13
C PRO A 496 -10.82 -8.22 -18.43
N LEU A 497 -9.96 -7.22 -18.48
CA LEU A 497 -10.17 -5.87 -17.94
C LEU A 497 -9.43 -4.82 -18.79
N ILE A 498 -9.72 -3.55 -18.52
CA ILE A 498 -9.05 -2.40 -19.15
C ILE A 498 -8.36 -1.59 -18.05
N PRO A 499 -7.02 -1.64 -17.91
CA PRO A 499 -6.29 -0.67 -17.08
C PRO A 499 -6.44 0.72 -17.69
N VAL A 500 -6.67 1.74 -16.87
CA VAL A 500 -6.88 3.12 -17.35
C VAL A 500 -5.82 4.07 -16.82
N TYR A 501 -5.63 4.12 -15.49
CA TYR A 501 -4.61 4.96 -14.88
C TYR A 501 -4.16 4.41 -13.51
N TYR A 502 -2.96 4.84 -13.09
CA TYR A 502 -2.49 4.71 -11.72
C TYR A 502 -2.73 6.02 -10.98
N GLN A 503 -3.28 5.92 -9.76
CA GLN A 503 -3.63 7.10 -8.96
C GLN A 503 -2.48 7.44 -8.01
N PRO A 504 -1.83 8.60 -8.16
CA PRO A 504 -0.81 9.05 -7.21
C PRO A 504 -1.44 9.62 -5.94
N LEU A 505 -0.62 9.73 -4.90
CA LEU A 505 -0.91 10.58 -3.76
C LEU A 505 -0.48 12.02 -4.09
N ILE A 506 -1.33 12.98 -3.79
CA ILE A 506 -1.07 14.39 -4.05
C ILE A 506 -1.15 15.12 -2.71
N LYS A 507 0.00 15.58 -2.21
CA LYS A 507 0.15 16.20 -0.90
C LYS A 507 0.89 17.53 -1.00
N LEU A 508 0.66 18.41 -0.05
CA LEU A 508 1.50 19.57 0.23
C LEU A 508 2.38 19.27 1.43
N LEU A 509 3.66 19.54 1.29
CA LEU A 509 4.68 19.33 2.32
C LEU A 509 5.52 20.58 2.45
N LYS A 510 5.67 21.09 3.67
CA LYS A 510 6.51 22.25 3.96
C LYS A 510 7.98 21.98 3.60
N PRO A 511 8.69 22.94 2.96
CA PRO A 511 10.07 22.75 2.50
C PRO A 511 11.07 22.51 3.63
N TYR A 512 10.74 22.94 4.85
CA TYR A 512 11.57 22.73 6.03
C TYR A 512 11.45 21.33 6.64
N VAL A 513 10.49 20.50 6.22
CA VAL A 513 10.43 19.08 6.60
C VAL A 513 11.46 18.29 5.79
N GLY A 514 12.40 17.67 6.48
CA GLY A 514 13.38 16.77 5.89
C GLY A 514 13.08 15.30 6.18
N GLY A 515 13.68 14.38 5.40
CA GLY A 515 13.53 12.94 5.59
C GLY A 515 12.20 12.34 5.07
N PHE A 516 11.32 13.14 4.44
CA PHE A 516 10.03 12.67 3.97
C PHE A 516 10.19 11.70 2.77
N PRO A 517 9.56 10.50 2.81
CA PRO A 517 9.68 9.50 1.75
C PRO A 517 8.89 9.91 0.50
N LEU A 518 9.58 10.33 -0.55
CA LEU A 518 8.97 10.74 -1.82
C LEU A 518 8.77 9.58 -2.80
N HIS A 519 9.37 8.42 -2.54
CA HIS A 519 9.38 7.27 -3.44
C HIS A 519 8.83 6.00 -2.78
N ASN A 520 8.24 6.10 -1.58
CA ASN A 520 7.57 4.97 -0.94
C ASN A 520 6.15 4.83 -1.49
N PRO A 521 5.88 3.85 -2.36
CA PRO A 521 4.59 3.77 -3.05
C PRO A 521 3.47 3.19 -2.18
N GLN A 522 3.77 2.77 -0.94
CA GLN A 522 2.80 2.32 0.05
C GLN A 522 2.35 3.44 1.00
N ASP A 523 2.91 4.64 0.86
CA ASP A 523 2.63 5.82 1.70
C ASP A 523 2.97 5.63 3.20
N TYR A 524 3.91 4.74 3.52
CA TYR A 524 4.36 4.58 4.89
C TYR A 524 5.30 5.73 5.25
N VAL A 525 4.83 6.61 6.13
CA VAL A 525 5.61 7.74 6.65
C VAL A 525 5.99 7.42 8.10
N TYR A 526 7.25 7.11 8.33
CA TYR A 526 7.77 6.89 9.68
C TYR A 526 8.34 8.21 10.20
N SER A 527 7.70 8.78 11.23
CA SER A 527 8.14 10.06 11.78
C SER A 527 9.54 10.01 12.42
N LYS A 528 10.04 8.82 12.71
CA LYS A 528 11.44 8.62 13.15
C LYS A 528 12.49 9.04 12.12
N GLU A 529 12.12 9.05 10.83
CA GLU A 529 12.99 9.44 9.71
C GLU A 529 12.92 10.95 9.43
N LEU A 530 11.98 11.66 10.05
CA LEU A 530 11.73 13.07 9.77
C LEU A 530 12.50 13.99 10.70
N TYR A 531 12.75 15.20 10.21
CA TYR A 531 13.33 16.30 10.98
C TYR A 531 12.84 17.65 10.46
N ILE A 532 12.87 18.69 11.32
CA ILE A 532 12.47 20.06 10.97
C ILE A 532 13.73 20.91 10.86
N LYS A 533 13.96 21.45 9.64
CA LYS A 533 15.03 22.41 9.36
C LYS A 533 14.68 23.78 9.92
N ALA A 534 15.68 24.58 10.27
CA ALA A 534 15.49 25.99 10.63
C ALA A 534 14.82 26.74 9.46
N HIS A 535 13.79 27.55 9.75
CA HIS A 535 12.98 28.29 8.78
C HIS A 535 12.43 29.59 9.40
#